data_6f59c1f2b1c089ef1095a6b5bd36fc13
#
_entry.id   6f59c1f2b1c089ef1095a6b5bd36fc13
#
_cell.length_a   1.000
_cell.length_b   1.000
_cell.length_c   1.000
_cell.angle_alpha   90.00
_cell.angle_beta   90.00
_cell.angle_gamma   90.00
#
_symmetry.space_group_name_H-M   'P 1'
#
loop_
_entity.id
_entity.type
_entity.pdbx_description
1 polymer ?
#
loop_
_entity_poly.entity_id
_entity_poly.type
_entity_poly.pdbx_seq_one_letter_code
_entity_poly.pdbx_strand_id
1 'polypeptide(L)'
;VLEGYEHKQDVPDVEYLKLENQLSFPLYVVAKEIVNAYRSHLDPLNLTYTQYIVMMALWEYGDLSVKELGQVLRLDSGTLTPLLKKLEAKAFLKRKRSRQDERVVMVTLTDTGKALRDEAVHIPRRLSEAAGPIFDVEETRQLRQLLNKLLQAIDNANNKTAQTFKG
;
A
#
# COMPACT_ATOMS: atom_id res chain seq x y z
N VAL A 1 -16.34 9.04 9.82
CA VAL A 1 -14.99 8.95 10.43
C VAL A 1 -13.92 9.60 9.54
N LEU A 2 -14.19 9.78 8.25
CA LEU A 2 -13.24 10.37 7.29
C LEU A 2 -13.48 11.86 7.03
N GLU A 3 -14.53 12.42 7.59
CA GLU A 3 -14.97 13.79 7.36
C GLU A 3 -14.65 14.60 8.60
N GLY A 4 -13.78 15.60 8.45
CA GLY A 4 -13.40 16.54 9.50
C GLY A 4 -14.47 17.55 9.85
N TYR A 5 -15.75 17.12 9.83
CA TYR A 5 -16.86 17.97 10.22
C TYR A 5 -16.98 17.98 11.76
N GLU A 6 -16.79 19.15 12.35
CA GLU A 6 -17.49 19.44 13.59
C GLU A 6 -18.99 19.27 13.28
N HIS A 7 -19.69 18.45 14.08
CA HIS A 7 -21.17 18.36 14.05
C HIS A 7 -21.78 19.74 14.35
N LYS A 8 -21.77 20.61 13.36
CA LYS A 8 -22.60 21.83 13.37
C LYS A 8 -24.00 21.39 12.97
N GLN A 9 -24.92 21.50 13.91
CA GLN A 9 -26.34 21.08 13.77
C GLN A 9 -27.10 21.76 12.61
N ASP A 10 -26.48 22.65 11.82
CA ASP A 10 -27.13 23.50 10.81
C ASP A 10 -26.54 23.38 9.40
N VAL A 11 -25.70 22.34 9.11
CA VAL A 11 -25.18 22.17 7.73
C VAL A 11 -26.16 21.29 6.96
N PRO A 12 -26.75 21.79 5.83
CA PRO A 12 -27.63 20.97 4.99
C PRO A 12 -26.93 19.69 4.52
N ASP A 13 -27.63 18.56 4.53
CA ASP A 13 -27.08 17.24 4.13
C ASP A 13 -26.42 17.26 2.75
N VAL A 14 -26.88 18.11 1.85
CA VAL A 14 -26.31 18.27 0.51
C VAL A 14 -24.86 18.80 0.51
N GLU A 15 -24.46 19.54 1.55
CA GLU A 15 -23.09 20.03 1.69
C GLU A 15 -22.09 18.86 1.90
N TYR A 16 -22.54 17.77 2.54
CA TYR A 16 -21.72 16.58 2.71
C TYR A 16 -21.43 15.84 1.40
N LEU A 17 -22.16 16.11 0.33
CA LEU A 17 -21.94 15.50 -0.99
C LEU A 17 -20.99 16.29 -1.88
N LYS A 18 -20.59 17.49 -1.50
CA LYS A 18 -19.63 18.29 -2.28
C LYS A 18 -18.23 17.69 -2.18
N LEU A 19 -17.54 17.52 -3.33
CA LEU A 19 -16.19 16.97 -3.39
C LEU A 19 -15.18 17.79 -2.58
N GLU A 20 -15.30 19.10 -2.55
CA GLU A 20 -14.45 20.01 -1.77
C GLU A 20 -14.52 19.73 -0.27
N ASN A 21 -15.66 19.17 0.18
CA ASN A 21 -15.90 18.82 1.57
C ASN A 21 -15.49 17.37 1.91
N GLN A 22 -15.02 16.58 0.96
CA GLN A 22 -14.65 15.17 1.13
C GLN A 22 -13.15 15.00 1.31
N LEU A 23 -12.68 14.59 2.49
CA LEU A 23 -11.28 14.24 2.71
C LEU A 23 -10.85 13.04 1.84
N SER A 24 -11.75 12.11 1.59
CA SER A 24 -11.49 10.92 0.77
C SER A 24 -11.13 11.26 -0.68
N PHE A 25 -11.69 12.31 -1.24
CA PHE A 25 -11.47 12.69 -2.64
C PHE A 25 -10.02 13.14 -2.92
N PRO A 26 -9.43 14.12 -2.20
CA PRO A 26 -8.02 14.47 -2.41
C PRO A 26 -7.07 13.30 -2.12
N LEU A 27 -7.35 12.45 -1.12
CA LEU A 27 -6.55 11.27 -0.85
C LEU A 27 -6.57 10.28 -2.04
N TYR A 28 -7.74 10.03 -2.62
CA TYR A 28 -7.89 9.21 -3.81
C TYR A 28 -7.10 9.77 -5.00
N VAL A 29 -7.26 11.07 -5.28
CA VAL A 29 -6.57 11.73 -6.40
C VAL A 29 -5.05 11.66 -6.21
N VAL A 30 -4.55 12.03 -5.04
CA VAL A 30 -3.11 12.00 -4.73
C VAL A 30 -2.57 10.58 -4.85
N ALA A 31 -3.23 9.57 -4.27
CA ALA A 31 -2.79 8.19 -4.36
C ALA A 31 -2.72 7.70 -5.82
N LYS A 32 -3.72 8.02 -6.63
CA LYS A 32 -3.76 7.69 -8.05
C LYS A 32 -2.61 8.36 -8.82
N GLU A 33 -2.37 9.65 -8.59
CA GLU A 33 -1.30 10.38 -9.30
C GLU A 33 0.09 9.93 -8.86
N ILE A 34 0.29 9.59 -7.59
CA ILE A 34 1.54 8.95 -7.13
C ILE A 34 1.77 7.64 -7.87
N VAL A 35 0.77 6.75 -7.95
CA VAL A 35 0.88 5.47 -8.67
C VAL A 35 1.20 5.69 -10.15
N ASN A 36 0.61 6.70 -10.79
CA ASN A 36 0.88 7.07 -12.17
C ASN A 36 2.33 7.56 -12.35
N ALA A 37 2.83 8.39 -11.42
CA ALA A 37 4.20 8.89 -11.46
C ALA A 37 5.25 7.75 -11.37
N TYR A 38 4.96 6.70 -10.61
CA TYR A 38 5.85 5.52 -10.55
C TYR A 38 5.92 4.74 -11.86
N ARG A 39 4.89 4.80 -12.72
CA ARG A 39 4.78 3.93 -13.91
C ARG A 39 5.99 4.00 -14.82
N SER A 40 6.42 5.21 -15.23
CA SER A 40 7.55 5.39 -16.14
C SER A 40 8.88 4.84 -15.61
N HIS A 41 9.02 4.75 -14.28
CA HIS A 41 10.20 4.20 -13.62
C HIS A 41 10.10 2.69 -13.39
N LEU A 42 8.89 2.15 -13.26
CA LEU A 42 8.64 0.73 -13.01
C LEU A 42 8.49 -0.10 -14.29
N ASP A 43 8.05 0.51 -15.40
CA ASP A 43 7.90 -0.17 -16.70
C ASP A 43 9.21 -0.80 -17.19
N PRO A 44 10.39 -0.14 -17.09
CA PRO A 44 11.68 -0.76 -17.45
C PRO A 44 12.01 -2.00 -16.59
N LEU A 45 11.54 -2.04 -15.35
CA LEU A 45 11.71 -3.17 -14.43
C LEU A 45 10.62 -4.23 -14.60
N ASN A 46 9.72 -4.04 -15.57
CA ASN A 46 8.56 -4.89 -15.78
C ASN A 46 7.71 -5.07 -14.50
N LEU A 47 7.49 -4.00 -13.74
CA LEU A 47 6.71 -3.99 -12.52
C LEU A 47 5.54 -3.02 -12.60
N THR A 48 4.38 -3.43 -12.06
CA THR A 48 3.33 -2.49 -11.65
C THR A 48 3.63 -1.96 -10.25
N TYR A 49 3.00 -0.84 -9.84
CA TYR A 49 3.19 -0.31 -8.49
C TYR A 49 2.83 -1.32 -7.39
N THR A 50 1.72 -2.07 -7.55
CA THR A 50 1.34 -3.11 -6.58
C THR A 50 2.33 -4.28 -6.54
N GLN A 51 2.96 -4.63 -7.66
CA GLN A 51 4.05 -5.61 -7.68
C GLN A 51 5.30 -5.05 -7.01
N TYR A 52 5.61 -3.78 -7.21
CA TYR A 52 6.74 -3.11 -6.59
C TYR A 52 6.64 -3.08 -5.06
N ILE A 53 5.46 -2.75 -4.49
CA ILE A 53 5.29 -2.78 -3.02
C ILE A 53 5.42 -4.20 -2.45
N VAL A 54 5.03 -5.26 -3.19
CA VAL A 54 5.31 -6.65 -2.80
C VAL A 54 6.81 -6.92 -2.76
N MET A 55 7.54 -6.49 -3.80
CA MET A 55 9.00 -6.63 -3.83
C MET A 55 9.67 -5.84 -2.71
N MET A 56 9.21 -4.60 -2.43
CA MET A 56 9.72 -3.79 -1.32
C MET A 56 9.56 -4.51 0.02
N ALA A 57 8.40 -5.09 0.30
CA ALA A 57 8.19 -5.84 1.53
C ALA A 57 9.15 -7.04 1.65
N LEU A 58 9.37 -7.78 0.56
CA LEU A 58 10.30 -8.91 0.56
C LEU A 58 11.77 -8.47 0.64
N TRP A 59 12.14 -7.31 0.10
CA TRP A 59 13.49 -6.75 0.25
C TRP A 59 13.77 -6.26 1.68
N GLU A 60 12.74 -5.80 2.39
CA GLU A 60 12.84 -5.28 3.75
C GLU A 60 12.79 -6.40 4.80
N TYR A 61 11.80 -7.29 4.70
CA TYR A 61 11.51 -8.28 5.75
C TYR A 61 12.06 -9.68 5.43
N GLY A 62 12.53 -9.92 4.20
CA GLY A 62 12.95 -11.25 3.77
C GLY A 62 11.78 -12.17 3.43
N ASP A 63 11.93 -13.45 3.76
CA ASP A 63 10.93 -14.47 3.48
C ASP A 63 9.69 -14.29 4.37
N LEU A 64 8.53 -14.18 3.75
CA LEU A 64 7.24 -14.01 4.42
C LEU A 64 6.25 -15.08 3.97
N SER A 65 5.36 -15.49 4.84
CA SER A 65 4.17 -16.22 4.42
C SER A 65 3.22 -15.29 3.64
N VAL A 66 2.36 -15.87 2.79
CA VAL A 66 1.31 -15.09 2.08
C VAL A 66 0.44 -14.31 3.06
N LYS A 67 0.15 -14.89 4.24
CA LYS A 67 -0.64 -14.23 5.28
C LYS A 67 0.08 -13.00 5.85
N GLU A 68 1.36 -13.14 6.23
CA GLU A 68 2.18 -12.03 6.76
C GLU A 68 2.33 -10.93 5.73
N LEU A 69 2.61 -11.30 4.46
CA LEU A 69 2.71 -10.36 3.37
C LEU A 69 1.40 -9.59 3.14
N GLY A 70 0.26 -10.27 3.22
CA GLY A 70 -1.06 -9.64 3.18
C GLY A 70 -1.28 -8.65 4.33
N GLN A 71 -0.84 -8.98 5.54
CA GLN A 71 -0.90 -8.09 6.70
C GLN A 71 -0.02 -6.85 6.53
N VAL A 72 1.23 -7.03 6.12
CA VAL A 72 2.19 -5.93 5.87
C VAL A 72 1.66 -4.96 4.82
N LEU A 73 1.13 -5.49 3.71
CA LEU A 73 0.67 -4.69 2.57
C LEU A 73 -0.80 -4.26 2.67
N ARG A 74 -1.53 -4.73 3.69
CA ARG A 74 -2.98 -4.53 3.82
C ARG A 74 -3.75 -5.01 2.59
N LEU A 75 -3.33 -6.12 2.00
CA LEU A 75 -3.97 -6.75 0.86
C LEU A 75 -4.64 -8.06 1.27
N ASP A 76 -5.86 -8.25 0.80
CA ASP A 76 -6.56 -9.52 0.93
C ASP A 76 -5.95 -10.61 0.04
N SER A 77 -6.27 -11.87 0.33
CA SER A 77 -5.73 -13.02 -0.39
C SER A 77 -6.18 -13.09 -1.85
N GLY A 78 -7.36 -12.56 -2.17
CA GLY A 78 -7.90 -12.49 -3.53
C GLY A 78 -7.07 -11.55 -4.42
N THR A 79 -6.63 -10.43 -3.87
CA THR A 79 -5.75 -9.46 -4.53
C THR A 79 -4.30 -9.93 -4.58
N LEU A 80 -3.78 -10.47 -3.47
CA LEU A 80 -2.37 -10.84 -3.36
C LEU A 80 -2.00 -12.07 -4.19
N THR A 81 -2.87 -13.09 -4.24
CA THR A 81 -2.57 -14.35 -4.96
C THR A 81 -2.29 -14.14 -6.46
N PRO A 82 -3.07 -13.38 -7.23
CA PRO A 82 -2.75 -13.09 -8.63
C PRO A 82 -1.46 -12.28 -8.81
N LEU A 83 -1.15 -11.35 -7.88
CA LEU A 83 0.09 -10.57 -7.91
C LEU A 83 1.31 -11.48 -7.76
N LEU A 84 1.28 -12.37 -6.76
CA LEU A 84 2.35 -13.33 -6.52
C LEU A 84 2.54 -14.30 -7.69
N LYS A 85 1.45 -14.78 -8.32
CA LYS A 85 1.54 -15.61 -9.53
C LYS A 85 2.26 -14.89 -10.66
N LYS A 86 1.94 -13.60 -10.88
CA LYS A 86 2.59 -12.79 -11.93
C LYS A 86 4.07 -12.56 -11.64
N LEU A 87 4.45 -12.28 -10.39
CA LEU A 87 5.85 -12.09 -9.98
C LEU A 87 6.65 -13.41 -10.07
N GLU A 88 6.03 -14.54 -9.74
CA GLU A 88 6.63 -15.87 -9.88
C GLU A 88 6.86 -16.21 -11.37
N ALA A 89 5.89 -15.89 -12.24
CA ALA A 89 6.05 -16.07 -13.70
C ALA A 89 7.18 -15.21 -14.29
N LYS A 90 7.49 -14.07 -13.67
CA LYS A 90 8.66 -13.21 -14.01
C LYS A 90 9.96 -13.69 -13.36
N ALA A 91 9.93 -14.81 -12.64
CA ALA A 91 11.05 -15.37 -11.89
C ALA A 91 11.64 -14.43 -10.81
N PHE A 92 10.88 -13.47 -10.28
CA PHE A 92 11.33 -12.57 -9.23
C PHE A 92 11.19 -13.18 -7.83
N LEU A 93 10.23 -14.08 -7.64
CA LEU A 93 10.01 -14.78 -6.39
C LEU A 93 9.63 -16.26 -6.66
N LYS A 94 9.62 -17.05 -5.59
CA LYS A 94 9.11 -18.43 -5.54
C LYS A 94 8.13 -18.56 -4.40
N ARG A 95 7.11 -19.42 -4.60
CA ARG A 95 6.16 -19.78 -3.56
C ARG A 95 6.31 -21.27 -3.25
N LYS A 96 6.51 -21.60 -1.98
CA LYS A 96 6.65 -23.00 -1.54
C LYS A 96 5.83 -23.20 -0.27
N ARG A 97 5.24 -24.40 -0.14
CA ARG A 97 4.62 -24.78 1.12
C ARG A 97 5.70 -24.89 2.19
N SER A 98 5.38 -24.43 3.39
CA SER A 98 6.28 -24.56 4.54
C SER A 98 6.50 -26.05 4.84
N ARG A 99 7.73 -26.39 5.23
CA ARG A 99 8.05 -27.75 5.68
C ARG A 99 7.49 -28.05 7.08
N GLN A 100 7.20 -27.00 7.86
CA GLN A 100 6.69 -27.12 9.24
C GLN A 100 5.16 -27.19 9.25
N ASP A 101 4.47 -26.51 8.34
CA ASP A 101 3.03 -26.53 8.19
C ASP A 101 2.66 -26.35 6.71
N GLU A 102 2.20 -27.41 6.09
CA GLU A 102 1.82 -27.44 4.66
C GLU A 102 0.66 -26.48 4.30
N ARG A 103 -0.08 -25.99 5.31
CA ARG A 103 -1.14 -24.99 5.11
C ARG A 103 -0.56 -23.59 4.83
N VAL A 104 0.70 -23.38 5.22
CA VAL A 104 1.40 -22.10 5.07
C VAL A 104 2.18 -22.09 3.76
N VAL A 105 1.94 -21.08 2.94
CA VAL A 105 2.71 -20.82 1.71
C VAL A 105 3.70 -19.69 1.99
N MET A 106 4.99 -20.01 1.89
CA MET A 106 6.10 -19.06 2.01
C MET A 106 6.42 -18.44 0.65
N VAL A 107 6.76 -17.18 0.67
CA VAL A 107 7.18 -16.37 -0.48
C VAL A 107 8.62 -15.96 -0.26
N THR A 108 9.51 -16.30 -1.17
CA THR A 108 10.96 -16.06 -1.09
C THR A 108 11.43 -15.39 -2.38
N LEU A 109 12.40 -14.47 -2.30
CA LEU A 109 13.01 -13.88 -3.48
C LEU A 109 13.92 -14.89 -4.19
N THR A 110 13.92 -14.83 -5.52
CA THR A 110 14.97 -15.44 -6.34
C THR A 110 16.21 -14.55 -6.38
N ASP A 111 17.31 -15.03 -6.95
CA ASP A 111 18.49 -14.19 -7.15
C ASP A 111 18.19 -13.02 -8.13
N THR A 112 17.37 -13.27 -9.15
CA THR A 112 16.86 -12.20 -10.04
C THR A 112 16.04 -11.17 -9.27
N GLY A 113 15.14 -11.62 -8.39
CA GLY A 113 14.33 -10.72 -7.55
C GLY A 113 15.16 -9.93 -6.53
N LYS A 114 16.26 -10.52 -6.02
CA LYS A 114 17.21 -9.79 -5.16
C LYS A 114 17.98 -8.73 -5.94
N ALA A 115 18.53 -9.09 -7.11
CA ALA A 115 19.30 -8.18 -7.96
C ALA A 115 18.47 -6.97 -8.44
N LEU A 116 17.16 -7.17 -8.65
CA LEU A 116 16.26 -6.08 -9.06
C LEU A 116 16.20 -4.94 -8.03
N ARG A 117 16.54 -5.19 -6.77
CA ARG A 117 16.62 -4.18 -5.72
C ARG A 117 17.60 -3.07 -6.06
N ASP A 118 18.74 -3.39 -6.67
CA ASP A 118 19.80 -2.44 -6.96
C ASP A 118 19.35 -1.39 -8.01
N GLU A 119 18.47 -1.80 -8.92
CA GLU A 119 17.86 -0.89 -9.88
C GLU A 119 16.68 -0.10 -9.25
N ALA A 120 15.89 -0.76 -8.44
CA ALA A 120 14.69 -0.20 -7.84
C ALA A 120 14.96 0.83 -6.74
N VAL A 121 16.10 0.74 -6.04
CA VAL A 121 16.46 1.60 -4.89
C VAL A 121 16.52 3.08 -5.25
N HIS A 122 16.79 3.41 -6.50
CA HIS A 122 16.90 4.80 -6.98
C HIS A 122 15.56 5.44 -7.35
N ILE A 123 14.48 4.66 -7.49
CA ILE A 123 13.19 5.15 -7.99
C ILE A 123 12.58 6.22 -7.07
N PRO A 124 12.47 6.02 -5.73
CA PRO A 124 11.88 7.03 -4.86
C PRO A 124 12.63 8.36 -4.88
N ARG A 125 13.96 8.30 -4.96
CA ARG A 125 14.80 9.49 -5.04
C ARG A 125 14.57 10.25 -6.35
N ARG A 126 14.56 9.57 -7.50
CA ARG A 126 14.30 10.20 -8.81
C ARG A 126 12.95 10.88 -8.87
N LEU A 127 11.92 10.26 -8.28
CA LEU A 127 10.58 10.84 -8.18
C LEU A 127 10.57 12.09 -7.32
N SER A 128 11.25 12.07 -6.17
CA SER A 128 11.38 13.23 -5.30
C SER A 128 12.13 14.39 -5.99
N GLU A 129 13.21 14.09 -6.72
CA GLU A 129 13.97 15.08 -7.48
C GLU A 129 13.14 15.70 -8.63
N ALA A 130 12.32 14.89 -9.30
CA ALA A 130 11.45 15.36 -10.39
C ALA A 130 10.29 16.23 -9.90
N ALA A 131 9.74 15.92 -8.74
CA ALA A 131 8.66 16.69 -8.14
C ALA A 131 9.14 18.02 -7.52
N GLY A 132 10.44 18.14 -7.22
CA GLY A 132 11.00 19.23 -6.42
C GLY A 132 10.59 19.15 -4.94
N PRO A 133 11.05 20.09 -4.10
CA PRO A 133 10.74 20.13 -2.68
C PRO A 133 9.28 20.59 -2.47
N ILE A 134 8.32 19.64 -2.47
CA ILE A 134 6.90 19.93 -2.18
C ILE A 134 6.70 20.16 -0.69
N PHE A 135 7.38 19.35 0.14
CA PHE A 135 7.30 19.40 1.60
C PHE A 135 8.70 19.44 2.20
N ASP A 136 8.87 20.17 3.28
CA ASP A 136 10.05 20.03 4.12
C ASP A 136 10.01 18.72 4.94
N VAL A 137 11.08 18.47 5.70
CA VAL A 137 11.20 17.23 6.51
C VAL A 137 10.12 17.15 7.58
N GLU A 138 9.77 18.29 8.19
CA GLU A 138 8.77 18.33 9.26
C GLU A 138 7.36 18.16 8.71
N GLU A 139 7.01 18.83 7.63
CA GLU A 139 5.74 18.67 6.92
C GLU A 139 5.54 17.21 6.45
N THR A 140 6.60 16.60 5.90
CA THR A 140 6.57 15.17 5.50
C THR A 140 6.30 14.26 6.70
N ARG A 141 6.93 14.55 7.85
CA ARG A 141 6.73 13.79 9.09
C ARG A 141 5.30 13.94 9.61
N GLN A 142 4.78 15.15 9.62
CA GLN A 142 3.41 15.45 10.06
C GLN A 142 2.37 14.78 9.18
N LEU A 143 2.51 14.87 7.85
CA LEU A 143 1.61 14.21 6.91
C LEU A 143 1.60 12.69 7.14
N ARG A 144 2.77 12.07 7.32
CA ARG A 144 2.85 10.64 7.61
C ARG A 144 2.16 10.26 8.91
N GLN A 145 2.29 11.08 9.95
CA GLN A 145 1.60 10.87 11.23
C GLN A 145 0.08 10.98 11.09
N LEU A 146 -0.42 11.98 10.35
CA LEU A 146 -1.85 12.14 10.10
C LEU A 146 -2.43 10.98 9.29
N LEU A 147 -1.73 10.52 8.27
CA LEU A 147 -2.14 9.34 7.48
C LEU A 147 -2.18 8.08 8.35
N ASN A 148 -1.18 7.86 9.20
CA ASN A 148 -1.18 6.72 10.12
C ASN A 148 -2.31 6.79 11.15
N LYS A 149 -2.61 7.97 11.69
CA LYS A 149 -3.75 8.19 12.59
C LYS A 149 -5.08 7.86 11.90
N LEU A 150 -5.23 8.28 10.65
CA LEU A 150 -6.41 7.99 9.84
C LEU A 150 -6.56 6.48 9.59
N LEU A 151 -5.47 5.80 9.21
CA LEU A 151 -5.47 4.34 9.02
C LEU A 151 -5.87 3.60 10.29
N GLN A 152 -5.35 4.00 11.47
CA GLN A 152 -5.73 3.41 12.75
C GLN A 152 -7.21 3.61 13.07
N ALA A 153 -7.77 4.79 12.78
CA ALA A 153 -9.19 5.06 12.99
C ALA A 153 -10.08 4.16 12.11
N ILE A 154 -9.69 3.94 10.86
CA ILE A 154 -10.38 3.03 9.92
C ILE A 154 -10.33 1.58 10.43
N ASP A 155 -9.17 1.11 10.86
CA ASP A 155 -9.00 -0.25 11.40
C ASP A 155 -9.88 -0.47 12.63
N ASN A 156 -9.93 0.49 13.54
CA ASN A 156 -10.77 0.43 14.73
C ASN A 156 -12.27 0.38 14.39
N ALA A 157 -12.71 1.15 13.40
CA ALA A 157 -14.08 1.14 12.92
C ALA A 157 -14.46 -0.21 12.31
N ASN A 158 -13.60 -0.77 11.43
CA ASN A 158 -13.81 -2.06 10.79
C ASN A 158 -13.88 -3.20 11.82
N ASN A 159 -13.02 -3.18 12.85
CA ASN A 159 -13.01 -4.19 13.89
C ASN A 159 -14.30 -4.16 14.76
N LYS A 160 -14.83 -2.97 15.06
CA LYS A 160 -16.11 -2.82 15.77
C LYS A 160 -17.26 -3.39 14.96
N THR A 161 -17.32 -3.08 13.67
CA THR A 161 -18.36 -3.59 12.75
C THR A 161 -18.29 -5.11 12.65
N ALA A 162 -17.10 -5.71 12.53
CA ALA A 162 -16.92 -7.15 12.47
C ALA A 162 -17.35 -7.89 13.75
N GLN A 163 -17.28 -7.24 14.92
CA GLN A 163 -17.76 -7.79 16.19
C GLN A 163 -19.29 -7.75 16.29
N THR A 164 -19.93 -6.70 15.79
CA THR A 164 -21.39 -6.53 15.84
C THR A 164 -22.14 -7.57 14.99
N PHE A 165 -21.54 -8.07 13.90
CA PHE A 165 -22.14 -9.09 13.04
C PHE A 165 -21.88 -10.54 13.49
N LYS A 166 -21.13 -10.76 14.59
CA LYS A 166 -20.82 -12.10 15.12
C LYS A 166 -21.60 -12.45 16.40
N GLY A 167 -22.41 -11.55 16.90
CA GLY A 167 -23.35 -11.74 18.02
C GLY A 167 -24.77 -11.85 17.53
#